data_c4459f70def48efefa0b4148f0939b07
#
_entry.id   c4459f70def48efefa0b4148f0939b07
#
_cell.length_a   1.000
_cell.length_b   1.000
_cell.length_c   1.000
_cell.angle_alpha   90.00
_cell.angle_beta   90.00
_cell.angle_gamma   90.00
#
_symmetry.space_group_name_H-M   'P 1'
#
loop_
_entity.id
_entity.type
_entity.pdbx_description
1 polymer ?
#
loop_
_entity_poly.entity_id
_entity_poly.type
_entity_poly.pdbx_seq_one_letter_code
_entity_poly.pdbx_strand_id
1 'polypeptide(L)' 'MDYIEQIRKEKGMSVTELCEKIGVQRTTYYKWISKDRKPKIDKIVNMCKVLNIDFASNVDKFL' A
#
# COMPACT_ATOMS: atom_id res chain seq x y z
N MET A 1 -1.13 6.87 2.16
CA MET A 1 -0.07 5.83 2.12
C MET A 1 0.67 5.66 3.45
N ASP A 2 0.53 6.60 4.36
CA ASP A 2 1.29 6.52 5.61
C ASP A 2 0.98 5.26 6.41
N TYR A 3 -0.28 4.87 6.48
CA TYR A 3 -0.69 3.66 7.20
C TYR A 3 -0.15 2.40 6.53
N ILE A 4 -0.23 2.33 5.21
CA ILE A 4 0.31 1.21 4.44
C ILE A 4 1.82 1.06 4.70
N GLU A 5 2.56 2.19 4.66
CA GLU A 5 4.00 2.18 4.91
C GLU A 5 4.33 1.72 6.32
N GLN A 6 3.55 2.18 7.30
CA GLN A 6 3.74 1.77 8.68
C GLN A 6 3.60 0.25 8.82
N ILE A 7 2.53 -0.31 8.28
CA ILE A 7 2.26 -1.75 8.40
C ILE A 7 3.30 -2.56 7.62
N ARG A 8 3.66 -2.08 6.41
CA ARG A 8 4.68 -2.76 5.62
C ARG A 8 5.99 -2.89 6.40
N LYS A 9 6.43 -1.79 7.02
CA LYS A 9 7.67 -1.78 7.79
C LYS A 9 7.57 -2.68 9.02
N GLU A 10 6.45 -2.67 9.71
CA GLU A 10 6.23 -3.53 10.87
C GLU A 10 6.32 -5.01 10.50
N LYS A 11 5.89 -5.36 9.29
CA LYS A 11 5.95 -6.74 8.82
C LYS A 11 7.29 -7.09 8.17
N GLY A 12 8.20 -6.13 8.07
CA GLY A 12 9.51 -6.36 7.47
C GLY A 12 9.46 -6.62 5.97
N MET A 13 8.39 -6.19 5.31
CA MET A 13 8.22 -6.42 3.87
C MET A 13 8.88 -5.28 3.09
N SER A 14 9.71 -5.62 2.09
CA SER A 14 10.36 -4.61 1.25
C SER A 14 9.37 -4.00 0.26
N VAL A 15 9.69 -2.80 -0.24
CA VAL A 15 8.89 -2.16 -1.29
C VAL A 15 8.85 -3.06 -2.53
N THR A 16 9.99 -3.64 -2.90
CA THR A 16 10.06 -4.54 -4.06
C THR A 16 9.09 -5.71 -3.90
N GLU A 17 9.09 -6.32 -2.74
CA GLU A 17 8.24 -7.47 -2.45
C GLU A 17 6.76 -7.10 -2.54
N LEU A 18 6.37 -5.99 -1.93
CA LEU A 18 4.99 -5.54 -1.98
C LEU A 18 4.56 -5.22 -3.41
N CYS A 19 5.40 -4.50 -4.15
CA CYS A 19 5.11 -4.13 -5.53
C CYS A 19 4.94 -5.35 -6.43
N GLU A 20 5.78 -6.37 -6.25
CA GLU A 20 5.64 -7.62 -7.01
C GLU A 20 4.30 -8.29 -6.73
N LYS A 21 3.88 -8.31 -5.46
CA LYS A 21 2.64 -8.97 -5.08
C LYS A 21 1.39 -8.25 -5.58
N ILE A 22 1.44 -6.93 -5.74
CA ILE A 22 0.28 -6.17 -6.22
C ILE A 22 0.40 -5.80 -7.70
N GLY A 23 1.51 -6.16 -8.35
CA GLY A 23 1.65 -5.96 -9.80
C GLY A 23 1.86 -4.52 -10.22
N VAL A 24 2.59 -3.72 -9.43
CA VAL A 24 2.93 -2.34 -9.79
C VAL A 24 4.44 -2.15 -9.82
N GLN A 25 4.89 -1.14 -10.54
CA GLN A 25 6.30 -0.78 -10.57
C GLN A 25 6.67 0.02 -9.33
N ARG A 26 7.93 -0.12 -8.89
CA ARG A 26 8.41 0.61 -7.71
C ARG A 26 8.29 2.13 -7.89
N THR A 27 8.53 2.63 -9.10
CA THR A 27 8.40 4.06 -9.38
C THR A 27 6.99 4.55 -9.08
N THR A 28 5.97 3.77 -9.44
CA THR A 28 4.58 4.11 -9.14
C THR A 28 4.36 4.15 -7.63
N TYR A 29 4.88 3.16 -6.93
CA TYR A 29 4.71 3.08 -5.48
C TYR A 29 5.35 4.28 -4.79
N TYR A 30 6.55 4.68 -5.21
CA TYR A 30 7.22 5.84 -4.64
C TYR A 30 6.47 7.15 -4.91
N LYS A 31 5.79 7.25 -6.04
CA LYS A 31 4.92 8.42 -6.30
C LYS A 31 3.75 8.47 -5.32
N TRP A 32 3.23 7.32 -4.93
CA TRP A 32 2.19 7.27 -3.89
C TRP A 32 2.72 7.74 -2.55
N ILE A 33 3.93 7.33 -2.19
CA ILE A 33 4.56 7.73 -0.92
C ILE A 33 4.81 9.23 -0.90
N SER A 34 5.32 9.79 -2.00
CA SER A 34 5.61 11.23 -2.11
C SER A 34 4.37 12.07 -2.31
N LYS A 35 3.21 11.44 -2.47
CA LYS A 35 1.91 12.09 -2.69
C LYS A 35 1.80 12.82 -4.03
N ASP A 36 2.69 12.53 -4.97
CA ASP A 36 2.56 12.99 -6.35
C ASP A 36 1.37 12.36 -7.04
N ARG A 37 1.01 11.15 -6.63
CA ARG A 37 -0.13 10.40 -7.14
C ARG A 37 -0.84 9.71 -6.00
N LYS A 38 -2.16 9.53 -6.16
CA LYS A 38 -2.94 8.72 -5.24
C LYS A 38 -3.18 7.35 -5.84
N PRO A 39 -3.02 6.26 -5.07
CA PRO A 39 -3.37 4.94 -5.57
C PRO A 39 -4.89 4.83 -5.76
N LYS A 40 -5.29 4.10 -6.77
CA LYS A 40 -6.71 3.78 -6.97
C LYS A 40 -7.18 2.82 -5.90
N ILE A 41 -8.49 2.82 -5.65
CA ILE A 41 -9.06 2.01 -4.58
C ILE A 41 -8.76 0.51 -4.74
N ASP A 42 -8.74 0.00 -5.96
CA ASP A 42 -8.42 -1.40 -6.20
C ASP A 42 -7.00 -1.73 -5.76
N LYS A 43 -6.05 -0.81 -5.97
CA LYS A 43 -4.67 -1.00 -5.51
C LYS A 43 -4.57 -0.96 -4.00
N ILE A 44 -5.32 -0.06 -3.36
CA ILE A 44 -5.37 0.01 -1.90
C ILE A 44 -5.90 -1.30 -1.33
N VAL A 45 -6.98 -1.82 -1.89
CA VAL A 45 -7.56 -3.10 -1.44
C VAL A 45 -6.56 -4.24 -1.60
N ASN A 46 -5.86 -4.28 -2.74
CA ASN A 46 -4.84 -5.31 -2.96
C ASN A 46 -3.70 -5.23 -1.96
N MET A 47 -3.24 -4.01 -1.65
CA MET A 47 -2.20 -3.83 -0.63
C MET A 47 -2.70 -4.29 0.74
N CYS A 48 -3.94 -4.00 1.07
CA CYS A 48 -4.52 -4.45 2.33
C CYS A 48 -4.55 -5.97 2.41
N LYS A 49 -4.92 -6.64 1.31
CA LYS A 49 -4.91 -8.11 1.28
C LYS A 49 -3.52 -8.68 1.51
N VAL A 50 -2.52 -8.11 0.83
CA VAL A 50 -1.14 -8.58 0.96
C VAL A 50 -0.62 -8.36 2.38
N LEU A 51 -0.96 -7.22 2.97
CA LEU A 51 -0.49 -6.86 4.31
C LEU A 51 -1.41 -7.36 5.42
N ASN A 52 -2.45 -8.10 5.06
CA ASN A 52 -3.42 -8.65 6.02
C ASN A 52 -4.10 -7.56 6.85
N ILE A 53 -4.46 -6.47 6.19
CA ILE A 53 -5.20 -5.36 6.80
C ILE A 53 -6.68 -5.51 6.44
N ASP A 54 -7.55 -5.37 7.43
CA ASP A 54 -8.99 -5.33 7.18
C ASP A 54 -9.37 -3.95 6.65
N PHE A 55 -9.55 -3.86 5.33
CA PHE A 55 -9.83 -2.58 4.66
C PHE A 55 -11.10 -1.93 5.23
N ALA A 56 -12.17 -2.72 5.40
CA ALA A 56 -13.46 -2.18 5.83
C ALA A 56 -13.37 -1.52 7.21
N SER A 57 -12.60 -2.12 8.12
CA SER A 57 -12.43 -1.58 9.48
C SER A 57 -11.49 -0.37 9.53
N ASN A 58 -10.70 -0.14 8.48
CA ASN A 58 -9.67 0.89 8.47
C ASN A 58 -9.84 1.87 7.31
N VAL A 59 -11.03 1.92 6.71
CA VAL A 59 -11.27 2.72 5.50
C VAL A 59 -10.95 4.21 5.73
N ASP A 60 -11.21 4.71 6.93
CA ASP A 60 -10.92 6.10 7.27
C ASP A 60 -9.43 6.45 7.19
N LYS A 61 -8.56 5.46 7.32
CA LYS A 61 -7.10 5.66 7.24
C LYS A 61 -6.61 5.82 5.80
N PHE A 62 -7.46 5.52 4.82
CA PHE A 62 -7.12 5.58 3.40
C PHE A 62 -7.82 6.72 2.67
N LEU A 63 -8.75 7.39 3.32
CA LEU A 63 -9.50 8.52 2.75
C LEU A 63 -8.97 9.90 3.27
#